data_f5b69590eb15f1386b6e0a881740cd97
#
_entry.id   f5b69590eb15f1386b6e0a881740cd97
#
_cell.length_a   1.000
_cell.length_b   1.000
_cell.length_c   1.000
_cell.angle_alpha   90.00
_cell.angle_beta   90.00
_cell.angle_gamma   90.00
#
_symmetry.space_group_name_H-M   'P 1'
#
loop_
_entity.id
_entity.type
_entity.pdbx_description
1 polymer ?
#
loop_
_entity_poly.entity_id
_entity_poly.type
_entity_poly.pdbx_seq_one_letter_code
_entity_poly.pdbx_strand_id
1 'polypeptide(L)'
;LITKADLKNYKAVWREPVRGNYKEFEIVTMPPPSSGGIHIIQMLNILEHYNLPEMGHNSPTYVALLTEVMKYAYADRSKYLGDPDFFDVPVNELISKEYAKEVKSRIKLNQITPSDKILPGDAMPHESMDTTHFSVADQFGNVTSNTYTLNSGFGSGIIVDGTGVLMNNEMDDFVSAPGIPNQFGLIGGEANKIEPFKRPLSSMTPTIVFHENKPIIATGSPGGSRIITAVLQFLLNTLD
;
A
#
# COMPACT_ATOMS: atom_id res chain seq x y z
N LEU A 1 2.15 -0.68 -28.75
CA LEU A 1 1.57 0.65 -28.98
C LEU A 1 0.09 0.62 -28.61
N ILE A 2 -0.41 1.67 -27.94
CA ILE A 2 -1.81 1.79 -27.58
C ILE A 2 -2.64 2.05 -28.85
N THR A 3 -3.71 1.31 -29.01
CA THR A 3 -4.62 1.45 -30.15
C THR A 3 -5.94 2.15 -29.73
N LYS A 4 -6.73 2.58 -30.74
CA LYS A 4 -8.09 3.09 -30.49
C LYS A 4 -9.00 2.04 -29.83
N ALA A 5 -8.77 0.76 -30.09
CA ALA A 5 -9.51 -0.33 -29.48
C ALA A 5 -9.19 -0.45 -27.99
N ASP A 6 -7.92 -0.31 -27.59
CA ASP A 6 -7.49 -0.32 -26.18
C ASP A 6 -8.16 0.82 -25.41
N LEU A 7 -8.13 2.04 -25.94
CA LEU A 7 -8.79 3.19 -25.32
C LEU A 7 -10.32 3.01 -25.21
N LYS A 8 -10.96 2.41 -26.22
CA LYS A 8 -12.41 2.14 -26.20
C LYS A 8 -12.80 1.07 -25.19
N ASN A 9 -11.92 0.08 -25.01
CA ASN A 9 -12.20 -1.08 -24.14
C ASN A 9 -11.78 -0.85 -22.70
N TYR A 10 -10.93 0.13 -22.42
CA TYR A 10 -10.53 0.46 -21.05
C TYR A 10 -11.72 0.98 -20.25
N LYS A 11 -11.90 0.45 -19.04
CA LYS A 11 -12.98 0.85 -18.13
C LYS A 11 -12.44 1.11 -16.73
N ALA A 12 -12.90 2.19 -16.12
CA ALA A 12 -12.77 2.35 -14.68
C ALA A 12 -13.66 1.30 -13.98
N VAL A 13 -13.15 0.74 -12.89
CA VAL A 13 -13.82 -0.35 -12.16
C VAL A 13 -14.09 0.11 -10.73
N TRP A 14 -15.32 -0.07 -10.27
CA TRP A 14 -15.67 0.03 -8.86
C TRP A 14 -15.21 -1.22 -8.13
N ARG A 15 -14.59 -1.04 -6.97
CA ARG A 15 -14.16 -2.14 -6.10
C ARG A 15 -14.63 -1.85 -4.66
N GLU A 16 -14.99 -2.91 -3.95
CA GLU A 16 -15.28 -2.80 -2.53
C GLU A 16 -14.00 -2.46 -1.76
N PRO A 17 -14.03 -1.44 -0.88
CA PRO A 17 -12.87 -1.08 -0.10
C PRO A 17 -12.50 -2.18 0.90
N VAL A 18 -11.22 -2.25 1.26
CA VAL A 18 -10.78 -3.09 2.37
C VAL A 18 -11.13 -2.37 3.68
N ARG A 19 -11.69 -3.12 4.63
CA ARG A 19 -12.12 -2.61 5.93
C ARG A 19 -11.46 -3.39 7.06
N GLY A 20 -11.12 -2.68 8.13
CA GLY A 20 -10.61 -3.28 9.36
C GLY A 20 -10.79 -2.35 10.54
N ASN A 21 -10.46 -2.82 11.73
CA ASN A 21 -10.57 -2.03 12.94
C ASN A 21 -9.21 -1.92 13.63
N TYR A 22 -8.92 -0.74 14.13
CA TYR A 22 -7.81 -0.47 15.03
C TYR A 22 -8.34 0.22 16.28
N LYS A 23 -8.28 -0.46 17.42
CA LYS A 23 -8.97 -0.03 18.65
C LYS A 23 -10.46 0.22 18.36
N GLU A 24 -10.99 1.40 18.72
CA GLU A 24 -12.37 1.80 18.45
C GLU A 24 -12.62 2.38 17.04
N PHE A 25 -11.59 2.49 16.21
CA PHE A 25 -11.68 3.13 14.91
C PHE A 25 -11.90 2.09 13.79
N GLU A 26 -12.82 2.38 12.87
CA GLU A 26 -12.94 1.66 11.60
C GLU A 26 -12.02 2.30 10.56
N ILE A 27 -11.22 1.49 9.90
CA ILE A 27 -10.31 1.88 8.83
C ILE A 27 -10.88 1.40 7.48
N VAL A 28 -11.14 2.32 6.57
CA VAL A 28 -11.62 2.04 5.21
C VAL A 28 -10.59 2.53 4.23
N THR A 29 -10.09 1.62 3.38
CA THR A 29 -8.92 1.94 2.55
C THR A 29 -8.90 1.17 1.23
N MET A 30 -7.90 1.44 0.38
CA MET A 30 -7.81 0.98 -1.01
C MET A 30 -7.71 -0.55 -1.10
N PRO A 31 -8.57 -1.20 -1.92
CA PRO A 31 -8.46 -2.64 -2.19
C PRO A 31 -7.40 -2.94 -3.26
N PRO A 32 -7.06 -4.23 -3.50
CA PRO A 32 -6.29 -4.62 -4.69
C PRO A 32 -6.95 -4.11 -6.00
N PRO A 33 -6.13 -3.75 -7.01
CA PRO A 33 -4.70 -4.00 -7.15
C PRO A 33 -3.79 -3.00 -6.44
N SER A 34 -4.18 -2.39 -5.34
CA SER A 34 -3.23 -1.74 -4.44
C SER A 34 -2.93 -2.60 -3.22
N SER A 35 -1.68 -2.64 -2.83
CA SER A 35 -1.23 -3.27 -1.59
C SER A 35 -1.53 -2.42 -0.35
N GLY A 36 -1.75 -1.11 -0.55
CA GLY A 36 -1.77 -0.14 0.53
C GLY A 36 -2.77 -0.46 1.63
N GLY A 37 -4.02 -0.73 1.26
CA GLY A 37 -5.07 -0.98 2.26
C GLY A 37 -4.86 -2.25 3.06
N ILE A 38 -4.46 -3.34 2.39
CA ILE A 38 -4.16 -4.60 3.08
C ILE A 38 -3.06 -4.39 4.10
N HIS A 39 -1.97 -3.71 3.70
CA HIS A 39 -0.83 -3.49 4.59
C HIS A 39 -1.14 -2.57 5.76
N ILE A 40 -1.93 -1.52 5.56
CA ILE A 40 -2.36 -0.67 6.67
C ILE A 40 -3.09 -1.50 7.71
N ILE A 41 -4.10 -2.27 7.32
CA ILE A 41 -4.90 -3.06 8.26
C ILE A 41 -4.05 -4.18 8.88
N GLN A 42 -3.25 -4.88 8.08
CA GLN A 42 -2.35 -5.92 8.56
C GLN A 42 -1.38 -5.38 9.63
N MET A 43 -0.71 -4.28 9.35
CA MET A 43 0.25 -3.69 10.29
C MET A 43 -0.41 -3.14 11.54
N LEU A 44 -1.55 -2.46 11.41
CA LEU A 44 -2.33 -1.99 12.57
C LEU A 44 -2.79 -3.15 13.45
N ASN A 45 -3.27 -4.26 12.85
CA ASN A 45 -3.66 -5.46 13.59
C ASN A 45 -2.49 -6.08 14.38
N ILE A 46 -1.27 -6.05 13.83
CA ILE A 46 -0.07 -6.54 14.55
C ILE A 46 0.28 -5.57 15.68
N LEU A 47 0.29 -4.26 15.40
CA LEU A 47 0.70 -3.23 16.34
C LEU A 47 -0.27 -3.07 17.51
N GLU A 48 -1.55 -3.37 17.34
CA GLU A 48 -2.57 -3.36 18.41
C GLU A 48 -2.22 -4.30 19.59
N HIS A 49 -1.32 -5.27 19.37
CA HIS A 49 -0.83 -6.15 20.44
C HIS A 49 0.26 -5.53 21.33
N TYR A 50 0.66 -4.28 21.08
CA TYR A 50 1.71 -3.57 21.80
C TYR A 50 1.18 -2.27 22.39
N ASN A 51 1.73 -1.86 23.54
CA ASN A 51 1.43 -0.55 24.11
C ASN A 51 2.39 0.50 23.52
N LEU A 52 2.05 1.03 22.36
CA LEU A 52 2.92 1.97 21.63
C LEU A 52 3.20 3.26 22.40
N PRO A 53 2.20 3.88 23.10
CA PRO A 53 2.46 5.06 23.92
C PRO A 53 3.53 4.84 25.00
N GLU A 54 3.54 3.68 25.66
CA GLU A 54 4.55 3.36 26.68
C GLU A 54 5.94 3.15 26.11
N MET A 55 6.06 2.76 24.84
CA MET A 55 7.37 2.63 24.18
C MET A 55 8.03 3.99 23.93
N GLY A 56 7.26 5.05 23.89
CA GLY A 56 7.70 6.41 23.57
C GLY A 56 7.87 6.61 22.06
N HIS A 57 7.30 7.69 21.56
CA HIS A 57 7.33 8.05 20.13
C HIS A 57 8.77 8.12 19.60
N ASN A 58 9.03 7.42 18.50
CA ASN A 58 10.33 7.32 17.85
C ASN A 58 11.48 6.82 18.75
N SER A 59 11.20 6.16 19.86
CA SER A 59 12.23 5.46 20.64
C SER A 59 12.88 4.34 19.82
N PRO A 60 14.09 3.90 20.15
CA PRO A 60 14.73 2.77 19.46
C PRO A 60 13.85 1.50 19.43
N THR A 61 13.15 1.21 20.53
CA THR A 61 12.25 0.05 20.61
C THR A 61 11.03 0.21 19.70
N TYR A 62 10.42 1.42 19.67
CA TYR A 62 9.31 1.73 18.77
C TYR A 62 9.73 1.59 17.29
N VAL A 63 10.85 2.18 16.91
CA VAL A 63 11.38 2.11 15.54
C VAL A 63 11.73 0.66 15.16
N ALA A 64 12.34 -0.11 16.07
CA ALA A 64 12.63 -1.52 15.84
C ALA A 64 11.37 -2.33 15.61
N LEU A 65 10.32 -2.14 16.43
CA LEU A 65 9.03 -2.79 16.26
C LEU A 65 8.40 -2.46 14.92
N LEU A 66 8.29 -1.16 14.57
CA LEU A 66 7.73 -0.76 13.27
C LEU A 66 8.49 -1.39 12.11
N THR A 67 9.83 -1.41 12.19
CA THR A 67 10.67 -2.02 11.15
C THR A 67 10.37 -3.51 11.00
N GLU A 68 10.25 -4.26 12.09
CA GLU A 68 9.92 -5.69 12.02
C GLU A 68 8.51 -5.90 11.41
N VAL A 69 7.51 -5.16 11.85
CA VAL A 69 6.15 -5.26 11.31
C VAL A 69 6.10 -4.96 9.82
N MET A 70 6.78 -3.90 9.38
CA MET A 70 6.89 -3.52 7.97
C MET A 70 7.54 -4.62 7.14
N LYS A 71 8.61 -5.27 7.62
CA LYS A 71 9.28 -6.37 6.90
C LYS A 71 8.32 -7.51 6.58
N TYR A 72 7.48 -7.95 7.53
CA TYR A 72 6.50 -8.99 7.28
C TYR A 72 5.46 -8.56 6.25
N ALA A 73 4.92 -7.35 6.37
CA ALA A 73 3.95 -6.83 5.41
C ALA A 73 4.52 -6.76 3.98
N TYR A 74 5.75 -6.26 3.82
CA TYR A 74 6.37 -6.19 2.49
C TYR A 74 6.80 -7.55 1.94
N ALA A 75 7.14 -8.52 2.79
CA ALA A 75 7.34 -9.91 2.37
C ALA A 75 6.04 -10.51 1.79
N ASP A 76 4.90 -10.29 2.46
CA ASP A 76 3.60 -10.72 1.98
C ASP A 76 3.22 -10.02 0.66
N ARG A 77 3.52 -8.70 0.55
CA ARG A 77 3.32 -7.94 -0.68
C ARG A 77 3.96 -8.62 -1.89
N SER A 78 5.22 -8.97 -1.73
CA SER A 78 6.00 -9.53 -2.83
C SER A 78 5.50 -10.88 -3.32
N LYS A 79 4.84 -11.65 -2.46
CA LYS A 79 4.39 -13.00 -2.75
C LYS A 79 2.92 -13.08 -3.16
N TYR A 80 2.05 -12.34 -2.48
CA TYR A 80 0.62 -12.57 -2.53
C TYR A 80 -0.18 -11.48 -3.22
N LEU A 81 0.40 -10.30 -3.50
CA LEU A 81 -0.38 -9.17 -3.98
C LEU A 81 -0.19 -8.91 -5.47
N GLY A 82 -1.30 -8.57 -6.11
CA GLY A 82 -1.42 -8.31 -7.53
C GLY A 82 -2.85 -7.92 -7.89
N ASP A 83 -3.18 -8.00 -9.19
CA ASP A 83 -4.53 -7.74 -9.68
C ASP A 83 -5.47 -8.90 -9.32
N PRO A 84 -6.53 -8.66 -8.52
CA PRO A 84 -7.45 -9.71 -8.09
C PRO A 84 -8.31 -10.30 -9.22
N ASP A 85 -8.35 -9.65 -10.39
CA ASP A 85 -9.01 -10.19 -11.58
C ASP A 85 -8.16 -11.29 -12.25
N PHE A 86 -6.87 -11.44 -11.87
CA PHE A 86 -5.89 -12.36 -12.47
C PHE A 86 -5.22 -13.29 -11.45
N PHE A 87 -5.31 -12.98 -10.17
CA PHE A 87 -4.66 -13.74 -9.10
C PHE A 87 -5.55 -13.75 -7.86
N ASP A 88 -5.66 -14.92 -7.23
CA ASP A 88 -6.41 -15.07 -5.97
C ASP A 88 -5.62 -14.44 -4.81
N VAL A 89 -5.90 -13.17 -4.54
CA VAL A 89 -5.26 -12.41 -3.46
C VAL A 89 -5.91 -12.77 -2.13
N PRO A 90 -5.18 -13.33 -1.16
CA PRO A 90 -5.75 -13.78 0.12
C PRO A 90 -6.02 -12.60 1.07
N VAL A 91 -6.93 -11.70 0.67
CA VAL A 91 -7.20 -10.45 1.41
C VAL A 91 -7.63 -10.73 2.84
N ASN A 92 -8.62 -11.62 3.02
CA ASN A 92 -9.22 -11.90 4.33
C ASN A 92 -8.21 -12.51 5.31
N GLU A 93 -7.34 -13.38 4.82
CA GLU A 93 -6.27 -13.99 5.60
C GLU A 93 -5.26 -12.96 6.07
N LEU A 94 -4.77 -12.13 5.14
CA LEU A 94 -3.72 -11.13 5.42
C LEU A 94 -4.18 -10.04 6.41
N ILE A 95 -5.46 -9.68 6.39
CA ILE A 95 -6.01 -8.67 7.32
C ILE A 95 -6.66 -9.29 8.57
N SER A 96 -6.58 -10.59 8.76
CA SER A 96 -7.17 -11.26 9.93
C SER A 96 -6.40 -10.96 11.22
N LYS A 97 -7.11 -10.93 12.35
CA LYS A 97 -6.49 -10.81 13.68
C LYS A 97 -5.69 -12.07 14.04
N GLU A 98 -6.07 -13.23 13.52
CA GLU A 98 -5.38 -14.50 13.68
C GLU A 98 -4.00 -14.45 13.03
N TYR A 99 -3.92 -13.99 11.79
CA TYR A 99 -2.63 -13.81 11.08
C TYR A 99 -1.75 -12.79 11.79
N ALA A 100 -2.32 -11.68 12.23
CA ALA A 100 -1.60 -10.67 13.00
C ALA A 100 -0.99 -11.24 14.28
N LYS A 101 -1.72 -12.10 15.00
CA LYS A 101 -1.24 -12.79 16.19
C LYS A 101 -0.11 -13.78 15.88
N GLU A 102 -0.21 -14.47 14.75
CA GLU A 102 0.87 -15.35 14.28
C GLU A 102 2.14 -14.56 13.99
N VAL A 103 2.06 -13.47 13.20
CA VAL A 103 3.20 -12.62 12.89
C VAL A 103 3.79 -12.02 14.18
N LYS A 104 2.95 -11.51 15.07
CA LYS A 104 3.37 -11.00 16.40
C LYS A 104 4.19 -12.02 17.18
N SER A 105 3.85 -13.30 17.12
CA SER A 105 4.59 -14.36 17.82
C SER A 105 6.02 -14.56 17.32
N ARG A 106 6.30 -14.13 16.10
CA ARG A 106 7.63 -14.21 15.45
C ARG A 106 8.50 -12.99 15.74
N ILE A 107 7.91 -11.85 16.09
CA ILE A 107 8.62 -10.59 16.37
C ILE A 107 9.23 -10.64 17.77
N LYS A 108 10.55 -10.36 17.85
CA LYS A 108 11.29 -10.26 19.10
C LYS A 108 11.88 -8.87 19.24
N LEU A 109 11.40 -8.09 20.20
CA LEU A 109 11.80 -6.68 20.40
C LEU A 109 13.29 -6.45 20.69
N ASN A 110 13.99 -7.46 21.15
CA ASN A 110 15.42 -7.41 21.49
C ASN A 110 16.32 -8.00 20.38
N GLN A 111 15.76 -8.34 19.24
CA GLN A 111 16.48 -8.97 18.14
C GLN A 111 15.92 -8.47 16.81
N ILE A 112 16.81 -7.99 15.93
CA ILE A 112 16.42 -7.65 14.55
C ILE A 112 16.48 -8.92 13.72
N THR A 113 15.38 -9.25 13.04
CA THR A 113 15.34 -10.35 12.09
C THR A 113 15.99 -9.90 10.77
N PRO A 114 17.07 -10.55 10.29
CA PRO A 114 17.61 -10.25 8.97
C PRO A 114 16.55 -10.38 7.88
N SER A 115 16.50 -9.44 6.93
CA SER A 115 15.45 -9.39 5.90
C SER A 115 15.44 -10.63 5.01
N ASP A 116 16.61 -11.23 4.74
CA ASP A 116 16.78 -12.49 4.02
C ASP A 116 16.10 -13.69 4.68
N LYS A 117 15.85 -13.63 5.99
CA LYS A 117 15.11 -14.67 6.74
C LYS A 117 13.59 -14.47 6.72
N ILE A 118 13.12 -13.29 6.33
CA ILE A 118 11.69 -13.00 6.22
C ILE A 118 11.17 -13.24 4.81
N LEU A 119 12.11 -13.26 3.78
CA LEU A 119 11.92 -13.53 2.35
C LEU A 119 10.72 -12.84 1.66
N PRO A 120 10.89 -12.42 0.38
CA PRO A 120 12.06 -12.57 -0.48
C PRO A 120 12.76 -11.24 -0.81
N GLY A 121 14.07 -11.22 -0.79
CA GLY A 121 14.91 -10.37 -1.64
C GLY A 121 15.51 -9.11 -1.02
N ASP A 122 16.86 -9.07 -1.08
CA ASP A 122 17.68 -7.88 -0.81
C ASP A 122 17.48 -6.84 -1.92
N ALA A 123 16.74 -5.77 -1.65
CA ALA A 123 16.83 -4.55 -2.45
C ALA A 123 16.64 -3.33 -1.56
N MET A 124 17.64 -2.46 -1.56
CA MET A 124 17.51 -1.11 -0.99
C MET A 124 16.66 -0.26 -1.93
N PRO A 125 15.58 0.38 -1.46
CA PRO A 125 14.75 1.22 -2.32
C PRO A 125 15.49 2.48 -2.76
N HIS A 126 15.57 2.71 -4.07
CA HIS A 126 15.76 4.03 -4.65
C HIS A 126 14.38 4.62 -4.89
N GLU A 127 14.10 5.81 -4.35
CA GLU A 127 12.76 6.35 -4.34
C GLU A 127 12.61 7.61 -5.16
N SER A 128 11.57 7.60 -6.00
CA SER A 128 10.95 8.79 -6.58
C SER A 128 9.73 9.18 -5.74
N MET A 129 9.47 10.49 -5.55
CA MET A 129 8.40 11.00 -4.68
C MET A 129 7.21 11.58 -5.49
N ASP A 130 6.81 10.97 -6.58
CA ASP A 130 5.99 11.58 -7.63
C ASP A 130 4.55 11.04 -7.70
N THR A 131 3.85 11.02 -6.60
CA THR A 131 2.41 10.74 -6.49
C THR A 131 1.69 11.96 -5.94
N THR A 132 0.40 12.10 -6.19
CA THR A 132 -0.42 13.17 -5.62
C THR A 132 -1.55 12.60 -4.80
N HIS A 133 -1.78 13.20 -3.63
CA HIS A 133 -2.94 12.89 -2.80
C HIS A 133 -3.69 14.17 -2.44
N PHE A 134 -5.04 14.08 -2.42
CA PHE A 134 -5.89 15.10 -1.84
C PHE A 134 -7.10 14.49 -1.14
N SER A 135 -7.58 15.16 -0.11
CA SER A 135 -8.81 14.83 0.60
C SER A 135 -9.78 16.00 0.54
N VAL A 136 -11.06 15.71 0.38
CA VAL A 136 -12.12 16.71 0.32
C VAL A 136 -13.27 16.30 1.24
N ALA A 137 -13.79 17.25 1.99
CA ALA A 137 -15.03 17.08 2.76
C ALA A 137 -16.01 18.20 2.41
N ASP A 138 -17.29 17.87 2.31
CA ASP A 138 -18.35 18.85 2.08
C ASP A 138 -19.13 19.18 3.37
N GLN A 139 -20.00 20.17 3.28
CA GLN A 139 -20.84 20.60 4.41
C GLN A 139 -21.89 19.57 4.85
N PHE A 140 -22.09 18.51 4.07
CA PHE A 140 -23.06 17.45 4.36
C PHE A 140 -22.38 16.24 5.03
N GLY A 141 -21.06 16.27 5.22
CA GLY A 141 -20.28 15.20 5.80
C GLY A 141 -19.83 14.13 4.81
N ASN A 142 -19.97 14.36 3.50
CA ASN A 142 -19.35 13.49 2.50
C ASN A 142 -17.84 13.73 2.49
N VAL A 143 -17.07 12.65 2.40
CA VAL A 143 -15.61 12.69 2.43
C VAL A 143 -15.04 11.88 1.29
N THR A 144 -14.05 12.43 0.62
CA THR A 144 -13.28 11.75 -0.43
C THR A 144 -11.80 11.77 -0.07
N SER A 145 -11.15 10.64 -0.20
CA SER A 145 -9.71 10.47 -0.10
C SER A 145 -9.20 9.95 -1.44
N ASN A 146 -8.40 10.72 -2.16
CA ASN A 146 -8.00 10.40 -3.53
C ASN A 146 -6.50 10.45 -3.70
N THR A 147 -5.92 9.37 -4.21
CA THR A 147 -4.52 9.30 -4.63
C THR A 147 -4.45 8.94 -6.11
N TYR A 148 -3.66 9.67 -6.88
CA TYR A 148 -3.43 9.40 -8.30
C TYR A 148 -1.97 9.66 -8.67
N THR A 149 -1.51 9.03 -9.74
CA THR A 149 -0.10 9.10 -10.13
C THR A 149 0.06 8.83 -11.63
N LEU A 150 1.20 9.24 -12.17
CA LEU A 150 1.73 8.80 -13.45
C LEU A 150 2.91 7.84 -13.23
N ASN A 151 3.13 7.39 -12.01
CA ASN A 151 4.24 6.65 -11.45
C ASN A 151 5.47 7.57 -11.21
N SER A 152 6.17 8.06 -12.21
CA SER A 152 7.17 9.14 -12.06
C SER A 152 6.57 10.53 -12.28
N GLY A 153 7.22 11.62 -11.84
CA GLY A 153 6.69 12.99 -11.85
C GLY A 153 6.17 13.49 -13.19
N PHE A 154 6.82 13.07 -14.28
CA PHE A 154 6.36 13.29 -15.65
C PHE A 154 6.04 11.96 -16.36
N GLY A 155 5.72 10.90 -15.61
CA GLY A 155 5.45 9.57 -16.14
C GLY A 155 6.57 9.07 -17.05
N SER A 156 6.22 8.68 -18.26
CA SER A 156 7.21 8.29 -19.28
C SER A 156 7.94 9.46 -19.98
N GLY A 157 7.56 10.70 -19.65
CA GLY A 157 8.05 11.89 -20.35
C GLY A 157 7.49 12.07 -21.77
N ILE A 158 6.54 11.22 -22.18
CA ILE A 158 5.93 11.24 -23.51
C ILE A 158 4.60 12.00 -23.44
N ILE A 159 4.48 13.04 -24.26
CA ILE A 159 3.22 13.74 -24.48
C ILE A 159 2.61 13.24 -25.79
N VAL A 160 1.35 12.84 -25.75
CA VAL A 160 0.62 12.42 -26.95
C VAL A 160 0.38 13.61 -27.86
N ASP A 161 0.95 13.58 -29.07
CA ASP A 161 0.86 14.67 -30.02
C ASP A 161 -0.59 15.09 -30.31
N GLY A 162 -0.81 16.40 -30.36
CA GLY A 162 -2.12 17.01 -30.61
C GLY A 162 -3.14 16.93 -29.46
N THR A 163 -2.80 16.29 -28.34
CA THR A 163 -3.74 16.13 -27.20
C THR A 163 -3.28 16.80 -25.91
N GLY A 164 -1.97 16.96 -25.72
CA GLY A 164 -1.39 17.42 -24.46
C GLY A 164 -1.42 16.41 -23.33
N VAL A 165 -1.85 15.15 -23.58
CA VAL A 165 -1.91 14.09 -22.56
C VAL A 165 -0.51 13.56 -22.29
N LEU A 166 -0.07 13.67 -21.03
CA LEU A 166 1.17 13.08 -20.55
C LEU A 166 0.95 11.61 -20.19
N MET A 167 1.78 10.72 -20.75
CA MET A 167 1.66 9.27 -20.53
C MET A 167 2.38 8.85 -19.27
N ASN A 168 1.75 7.92 -18.52
CA ASN A 168 2.37 7.31 -17.37
C ASN A 168 3.50 6.33 -17.75
N ASN A 169 4.25 5.86 -16.74
CA ASN A 169 5.22 4.76 -16.86
C ASN A 169 4.92 3.62 -15.85
N GLU A 170 3.63 3.39 -15.58
CA GLU A 170 3.11 2.39 -14.62
C GLU A 170 3.48 0.94 -14.96
N MET A 171 3.97 0.66 -16.17
CA MET A 171 4.45 -0.68 -16.53
C MET A 171 5.63 -1.15 -15.66
N ASP A 172 6.38 -0.21 -15.06
CA ASP A 172 7.46 -0.50 -14.12
C ASP A 172 6.96 -1.12 -12.80
N ASP A 173 5.70 -0.89 -12.44
CA ASP A 173 5.10 -1.47 -11.22
C ASP A 173 4.83 -2.97 -11.33
N PHE A 174 4.85 -3.53 -12.54
CA PHE A 174 4.87 -4.97 -12.73
C PHE A 174 6.24 -5.58 -12.40
N VAL A 175 6.25 -6.87 -12.18
CA VAL A 175 7.48 -7.65 -12.05
C VAL A 175 8.09 -7.90 -13.43
N SER A 176 9.25 -7.30 -13.69
CA SER A 176 10.00 -7.53 -14.94
C SER A 176 10.68 -8.90 -14.96
N ALA A 177 11.20 -9.34 -13.81
CA ALA A 177 11.70 -10.69 -13.58
C ALA A 177 11.68 -11.00 -12.07
N PRO A 178 11.51 -12.27 -11.66
CA PRO A 178 11.54 -12.66 -10.25
C PRO A 178 12.81 -12.19 -9.54
N GLY A 179 12.66 -11.54 -8.39
CA GLY A 179 13.77 -11.03 -7.58
C GLY A 179 14.41 -9.73 -8.08
N ILE A 180 13.96 -9.18 -9.21
CA ILE A 180 14.42 -7.88 -9.70
C ILE A 180 13.50 -6.79 -9.17
N PRO A 181 14.05 -5.77 -8.49
CA PRO A 181 13.26 -4.66 -7.97
C PRO A 181 12.85 -3.71 -9.12
N ASN A 182 11.67 -3.08 -8.98
CA ASN A 182 11.25 -1.97 -9.83
C ASN A 182 11.99 -0.67 -9.43
N GLN A 183 11.67 0.46 -10.08
CA GLN A 183 12.30 1.77 -9.76
C GLN A 183 12.10 2.22 -8.30
N PHE A 184 11.12 1.67 -7.59
CA PHE A 184 10.85 1.94 -6.17
C PHE A 184 11.49 0.91 -5.23
N GLY A 185 12.35 0.02 -5.73
CA GLY A 185 12.97 -1.04 -4.95
C GLY A 185 12.02 -2.15 -4.50
N LEU A 186 10.79 -2.17 -5.04
CA LEU A 186 9.80 -3.19 -4.69
C LEU A 186 10.03 -4.45 -5.53
N ILE A 187 10.12 -5.57 -4.83
CA ILE A 187 10.21 -6.90 -5.43
C ILE A 187 8.82 -7.51 -5.48
N GLY A 188 8.51 -8.22 -6.53
CA GLY A 188 7.27 -8.95 -6.68
C GLY A 188 7.50 -10.38 -7.19
N GLY A 189 6.42 -11.15 -7.20
CA GLY A 189 6.37 -12.53 -7.67
C GLY A 189 5.34 -12.72 -8.79
N GLU A 190 4.95 -13.98 -9.01
CA GLU A 190 3.99 -14.40 -10.03
C GLU A 190 2.65 -13.64 -9.97
N ALA A 191 2.22 -13.26 -8.77
CA ALA A 191 0.97 -12.50 -8.58
C ALA A 191 0.94 -11.18 -9.36
N ASN A 192 2.11 -10.53 -9.54
CA ASN A 192 2.24 -9.24 -10.22
C ASN A 192 3.05 -9.31 -11.53
N LYS A 193 3.12 -10.46 -12.19
CA LYS A 193 3.75 -10.58 -13.52
C LYS A 193 2.95 -9.83 -14.58
N ILE A 194 3.61 -9.40 -15.63
CA ILE A 194 2.99 -8.73 -16.80
C ILE A 194 2.07 -9.72 -17.52
N GLU A 195 0.81 -9.32 -17.71
CA GLU A 195 -0.17 -10.05 -18.52
C GLU A 195 -1.06 -9.06 -19.27
N PRO A 196 -1.61 -9.43 -20.45
CA PRO A 196 -2.55 -8.58 -21.18
C PRO A 196 -3.78 -8.24 -20.32
N PHE A 197 -4.19 -6.96 -20.33
CA PHE A 197 -5.34 -6.42 -19.59
C PHE A 197 -5.21 -6.37 -18.06
N LYS A 198 -4.13 -6.86 -17.49
CA LYS A 198 -3.84 -6.85 -16.07
C LYS A 198 -3.41 -5.46 -15.61
N ARG A 199 -3.83 -5.07 -14.41
CA ARG A 199 -3.40 -3.86 -13.72
C ARG A 199 -2.17 -4.12 -12.87
N PRO A 200 -1.18 -3.20 -12.84
CA PRO A 200 -0.02 -3.35 -11.97
C PRO A 200 -0.39 -3.20 -10.49
N LEU A 201 0.44 -3.78 -9.64
CA LEU A 201 0.30 -3.65 -8.18
C LEU A 201 0.74 -2.26 -7.72
N SER A 202 -0.20 -1.47 -7.24
CA SER A 202 0.03 -0.14 -6.69
C SER A 202 0.42 -0.16 -5.20
N SER A 203 0.96 0.96 -4.72
CA SER A 203 1.15 1.27 -3.28
C SER A 203 0.28 2.43 -2.80
N MET A 204 -0.57 3.00 -3.64
CA MET A 204 -1.47 4.09 -3.27
C MET A 204 -2.42 3.67 -2.14
N THR A 205 -2.52 4.51 -1.11
CA THR A 205 -3.19 4.18 0.16
C THR A 205 -4.14 5.30 0.59
N PRO A 206 -5.10 5.70 -0.25
CA PRO A 206 -6.15 6.60 0.22
C PRO A 206 -6.93 5.89 1.33
N THR A 207 -7.10 6.57 2.48
CA THR A 207 -7.68 5.98 3.68
C THR A 207 -8.64 6.95 4.34
N ILE A 208 -9.78 6.44 4.80
CA ILE A 208 -10.74 7.17 5.62
C ILE A 208 -10.89 6.41 6.95
N VAL A 209 -10.80 7.13 8.06
CA VAL A 209 -11.01 6.59 9.41
C VAL A 209 -12.36 7.05 9.92
N PHE A 210 -13.11 6.12 10.48
CA PHE A 210 -14.39 6.38 11.11
C PHE A 210 -14.33 6.14 12.61
N HIS A 211 -15.03 6.98 13.35
CA HIS A 211 -15.35 6.76 14.76
C HIS A 211 -16.84 6.98 14.95
N GLU A 212 -17.54 6.04 15.60
CA GLU A 212 -19.00 6.08 15.78
C GLU A 212 -19.77 6.35 14.47
N ASN A 213 -19.37 5.68 13.38
CA ASN A 213 -19.93 5.83 12.03
C ASN A 213 -19.76 7.23 11.38
N LYS A 214 -18.90 8.08 11.94
CA LYS A 214 -18.57 9.38 11.36
C LYS A 214 -17.15 9.38 10.81
N PRO A 215 -16.90 9.87 9.60
CA PRO A 215 -15.55 10.03 9.10
C PRO A 215 -14.86 11.13 9.91
N ILE A 216 -13.71 10.81 10.50
CA ILE A 216 -12.92 11.74 11.32
C ILE A 216 -11.57 12.08 10.71
N ILE A 217 -11.04 11.21 9.83
CA ILE A 217 -9.79 11.41 9.12
C ILE A 217 -9.98 10.98 7.68
N ALA A 218 -9.48 11.77 6.74
CA ALA A 218 -9.24 11.36 5.35
C ALA A 218 -7.79 11.68 5.03
N THR A 219 -7.03 10.67 4.61
CA THR A 219 -5.57 10.79 4.45
C THR A 219 -5.04 9.91 3.33
N GLY A 220 -3.85 10.24 2.89
CA GLY A 220 -3.01 9.51 1.97
C GLY A 220 -1.69 10.25 1.81
N SER A 221 -0.82 9.77 0.96
CA SER A 221 0.50 10.37 0.76
C SER A 221 1.00 10.18 -0.67
N PRO A 222 1.82 11.07 -1.22
CA PRO A 222 2.75 10.73 -2.28
C PRO A 222 3.92 9.91 -1.71
N GLY A 223 4.76 9.30 -2.58
CA GLY A 223 6.02 8.71 -2.13
C GLY A 223 6.30 7.27 -2.55
N GLY A 224 5.75 6.78 -3.66
CA GLY A 224 6.05 5.43 -4.17
C GLY A 224 5.87 4.35 -3.09
N SER A 225 6.91 3.57 -2.82
CA SER A 225 6.90 2.53 -1.78
C SER A 225 6.69 3.06 -0.35
N ARG A 226 7.00 4.34 -0.09
CA ARG A 226 6.84 4.98 1.23
C ARG A 226 5.40 5.44 1.52
N ILE A 227 4.51 5.47 0.54
CA ILE A 227 3.11 5.88 0.74
C ILE A 227 2.51 5.13 1.93
N ILE A 228 2.64 3.81 1.95
CA ILE A 228 2.05 2.92 2.96
C ILE A 228 2.60 3.25 4.35
N THR A 229 3.92 3.37 4.46
CA THR A 229 4.58 3.63 5.74
C THR A 229 4.35 5.05 6.26
N ALA A 230 4.22 6.02 5.37
CA ALA A 230 3.86 7.40 5.73
C ALA A 230 2.43 7.48 6.28
N VAL A 231 1.46 6.84 5.59
CA VAL A 231 0.07 6.76 6.06
C VAL A 231 -0.01 5.99 7.39
N LEU A 232 0.71 4.87 7.53
CA LEU A 232 0.76 4.14 8.80
C LEU A 232 1.25 5.02 9.96
N GLN A 233 2.37 5.71 9.79
CA GLN A 233 2.92 6.57 10.84
C GLN A 233 1.98 7.74 11.17
N PHE A 234 1.32 8.33 10.16
CA PHE A 234 0.32 9.35 10.40
C PHE A 234 -0.84 8.82 11.23
N LEU A 235 -1.37 7.63 10.90
CA LEU A 235 -2.46 7.01 11.66
C LEU A 235 -2.04 6.70 13.10
N LEU A 236 -0.88 6.10 13.31
CA LEU A 236 -0.36 5.81 14.65
C LEU A 236 -0.19 7.07 15.49
N ASN A 237 0.36 8.14 14.91
CA ASN A 237 0.55 9.42 15.61
C ASN A 237 -0.75 10.15 15.95
N THR A 238 -1.87 9.75 15.33
CA THR A 238 -3.16 10.40 15.50
C THR A 238 -4.11 9.57 16.37
N LEU A 239 -3.99 8.23 16.31
CA LEU A 239 -4.92 7.30 16.97
C LEU A 239 -4.37 6.69 18.27
N ASP A 240 -3.06 6.78 18.52
CA ASP A 240 -2.39 6.36 19.74
C ASP A 240 -2.12 7.54 20.67
#